data_9d10691facb4f00d3f4f6b72eddf2ae4
#
_entry.id   9d10691facb4f00d3f4f6b72eddf2ae4
#
_cell.length_a   1.000
_cell.length_b   1.000
_cell.length_c   1.000
_cell.angle_alpha   90.00
_cell.angle_beta   90.00
_cell.angle_gamma   90.00
#
_symmetry.space_group_name_H-M   'P 1'
#
loop_
_entity.id
_entity.type
_entity.pdbx_description
1 polymer ?
#
loop_
_entity_poly.entity_id
_entity_poly.type
_entity_poly.pdbx_seq_one_letter_code
_entity_poly.pdbx_strand_id
1 'polypeptide(L)'
;MSKKFLLAFLLASFANLLNAQDIPTVDDVNKNEPQLPSQQEKLSSDNLKLEQNDKVEKIDEDQILKILVKGFDFDGNIKYSDEELKKNVEKAINKELGYNQLLEITRVITNFYRSKGYLATSYLPPQDIENGIVKIKIAEAMLGAIIFEIDEEQKLNLPKEEIRVRILHKIEKDGVLNIDQLDKNVRNLNKIPGINAIAQLEEGKNFGETNVKVTPINTETIFGNTLVDNNGSRSSGYNKITNTLNFDGLFNFGDRLTFTNVLSGDHHIEDNHEESNYYAITSEFPIGYNGMLATLRASKMEYKLSAPFDSTLPSGYSSETNLTLNQPLIESPDFNLKTSLSLGNNKYVNDLGVGNNSDKDVW
;
A
#
# COMPACT_ATOMS: atom_id res chain seq x y z
N MET A 1 -19.74 -21.97 -15.80
CA MET A 1 -18.77 -21.94 -16.90
C MET A 1 -17.42 -22.32 -16.34
N SER A 2 -16.78 -23.36 -16.90
CA SER A 2 -15.72 -24.11 -16.25
C SER A 2 -14.35 -23.42 -16.35
N LYS A 3 -13.55 -23.53 -15.27
CA LYS A 3 -12.17 -23.04 -15.11
C LYS A 3 -11.17 -23.52 -16.18
N LYS A 4 -11.61 -24.38 -17.12
CA LYS A 4 -10.79 -24.88 -18.22
C LYS A 4 -10.71 -23.96 -19.44
N PHE A 5 -11.58 -22.93 -19.53
CA PHE A 5 -11.58 -22.00 -20.66
C PHE A 5 -10.62 -20.82 -20.48
N LEU A 6 -10.21 -20.50 -19.24
CA LEU A 6 -9.28 -19.41 -18.98
C LEU A 6 -7.82 -19.79 -19.22
N LEU A 7 -7.50 -21.09 -19.14
CA LEU A 7 -6.12 -21.59 -19.34
C LEU A 7 -5.78 -21.80 -20.83
N ALA A 8 -6.79 -21.95 -21.70
CA ALA A 8 -6.58 -22.13 -23.13
C ALA A 8 -6.30 -20.82 -23.89
N PHE A 9 -6.67 -19.66 -23.32
CA PHE A 9 -6.42 -18.36 -23.97
C PHE A 9 -5.01 -17.82 -23.71
N LEU A 10 -4.31 -18.35 -22.70
CA LEU A 10 -2.92 -17.98 -22.36
C LEU A 10 -1.86 -18.78 -23.09
N LEU A 11 -2.23 -19.89 -23.76
CA LEU A 11 -1.30 -20.77 -24.46
C LEU A 11 -1.30 -20.60 -26.00
N ALA A 12 -2.20 -19.79 -26.56
CA ALA A 12 -2.31 -19.59 -28.01
C ALA A 12 -1.44 -18.44 -28.57
N SER A 13 -0.74 -17.69 -27.75
CA SER A 13 0.12 -16.56 -28.17
C SER A 13 1.61 -16.92 -28.30
N PHE A 14 1.99 -18.19 -28.15
CA PHE A 14 3.41 -18.61 -28.15
C PHE A 14 3.87 -19.43 -29.36
N ALA A 15 3.11 -19.46 -30.44
CA ALA A 15 3.48 -20.28 -31.60
C ALA A 15 3.62 -19.47 -32.91
N ASN A 16 4.56 -18.49 -32.92
CA ASN A 16 5.12 -17.98 -34.18
C ASN A 16 6.46 -17.23 -33.92
N LEU A 17 7.46 -17.97 -33.48
CA LEU A 17 8.84 -17.48 -33.39
C LEU A 17 9.80 -18.58 -33.82
N LEU A 18 9.92 -18.78 -35.11
CA LEU A 18 11.10 -19.48 -35.69
C LEU A 18 11.40 -18.88 -37.06
N ASN A 19 12.60 -18.31 -37.17
CA ASN A 19 13.31 -17.85 -38.36
C ASN A 19 13.21 -16.34 -38.71
N ALA A 20 13.86 -15.54 -37.89
CA ALA A 20 14.61 -14.35 -38.34
C ALA A 20 15.91 -14.33 -37.56
N GLN A 21 17.04 -14.06 -38.21
CA GLN A 21 18.28 -13.77 -37.50
C GLN A 21 18.04 -12.55 -36.64
N ASP A 22 18.09 -12.75 -35.31
CA ASP A 22 17.75 -11.74 -34.32
C ASP A 22 18.75 -10.58 -34.38
N ILE A 23 18.36 -9.54 -35.09
CA ILE A 23 18.91 -8.19 -34.80
C ILE A 23 18.33 -7.83 -33.43
N PRO A 24 19.15 -7.51 -32.41
CA PRO A 24 18.64 -7.14 -31.10
C PRO A 24 17.63 -5.98 -31.26
N THR A 25 16.41 -6.24 -30.85
CA THR A 25 15.37 -5.22 -30.87
C THR A 25 15.56 -4.30 -29.66
N VAL A 26 14.96 -3.12 -29.70
CA VAL A 26 14.92 -2.19 -28.54
C VAL A 26 14.37 -2.90 -27.28
N ASP A 27 13.50 -3.90 -27.43
CA ASP A 27 13.02 -4.75 -26.35
C ASP A 27 14.14 -5.56 -25.67
N ASP A 28 15.16 -5.98 -26.40
CA ASP A 28 16.28 -6.71 -25.83
C ASP A 28 17.24 -5.79 -25.04
N VAL A 29 17.26 -4.51 -25.41
CA VAL A 29 17.99 -3.47 -24.68
C VAL A 29 17.17 -3.00 -23.49
N ASN A 30 15.85 -2.91 -23.59
CA ASN A 30 14.94 -2.54 -22.50
C ASN A 30 14.80 -3.63 -21.42
N LYS A 31 15.04 -4.91 -21.71
CA LYS A 31 15.11 -5.98 -20.70
C LYS A 31 16.17 -5.75 -19.63
N ASN A 32 17.12 -4.85 -19.89
CA ASN A 32 18.14 -4.40 -18.95
C ASN A 32 17.79 -3.07 -18.28
N GLU A 33 16.53 -2.61 -18.32
CA GLU A 33 16.13 -1.50 -17.44
C GLU A 33 16.50 -1.87 -16.00
N PRO A 34 17.22 -1.00 -15.28
CA PRO A 34 17.47 -1.23 -13.89
C PRO A 34 16.12 -1.32 -13.21
N GLN A 35 15.73 -2.51 -12.76
CA GLN A 35 14.65 -2.63 -11.82
C GLN A 35 15.10 -1.85 -10.60
N LEU A 36 14.56 -0.65 -10.45
CA LEU A 36 14.73 0.12 -9.21
C LEU A 36 14.44 -0.87 -8.09
N PRO A 37 15.33 -1.07 -7.12
CA PRO A 37 15.04 -1.89 -5.99
C PRO A 37 13.74 -1.37 -5.43
N SER A 38 12.69 -2.18 -5.49
CA SER A 38 11.46 -1.89 -4.79
C SER A 38 11.87 -1.76 -3.34
N GLN A 39 11.85 -0.56 -2.81
CA GLN A 39 11.90 -0.35 -1.37
C GLN A 39 10.59 -0.93 -0.81
N GLN A 40 10.52 -2.25 -0.79
CA GLN A 40 9.66 -2.97 0.11
C GLN A 40 10.35 -2.91 1.48
N GLU A 41 10.39 -1.72 2.07
CA GLU A 41 10.46 -1.66 3.51
C GLU A 41 9.27 -2.46 4.03
N LYS A 42 9.57 -3.52 4.74
CA LYS A 42 8.63 -4.19 5.61
C LYS A 42 8.07 -3.12 6.55
N LEU A 43 6.93 -2.54 6.18
CA LEU A 43 6.10 -1.82 7.10
C LEU A 43 5.69 -2.83 8.16
N SER A 44 6.40 -2.81 9.27
CA SER A 44 6.05 -3.60 10.43
C SER A 44 4.67 -3.13 10.88
N SER A 45 3.78 -4.10 11.08
CA SER A 45 2.43 -3.92 11.66
C SER A 45 2.44 -3.42 13.12
N ASP A 46 3.56 -2.93 13.59
CA ASP A 46 3.78 -2.48 14.97
C ASP A 46 3.36 -1.02 15.25
N ASN A 47 2.76 -0.35 14.27
CA ASN A 47 2.44 1.07 14.43
C ASN A 47 1.16 1.36 15.25
N LEU A 48 0.42 0.34 15.64
CA LEU A 48 -0.69 0.43 16.59
C LEU A 48 -0.41 -0.47 17.81
N LYS A 49 0.40 0.03 18.74
CA LYS A 49 0.54 -0.63 20.06
C LYS A 49 -0.70 -0.35 20.89
N LEU A 50 -1.64 -1.27 20.82
CA LEU A 50 -2.66 -1.42 21.85
C LEU A 50 -2.02 -2.22 22.99
N GLU A 51 -1.64 -1.56 24.08
CA GLU A 51 -1.29 -2.28 25.31
C GLU A 51 -2.53 -2.99 25.82
N GLN A 52 -2.59 -4.28 25.60
CA GLN A 52 -3.63 -5.13 26.16
C GLN A 52 -3.26 -5.48 27.58
N ASN A 53 -3.94 -4.87 28.53
CA ASN A 53 -3.89 -5.25 29.93
C ASN A 53 -5.02 -6.26 30.20
N ASP A 54 -4.91 -7.48 29.63
CA ASP A 54 -5.89 -8.57 29.77
C ASP A 54 -5.65 -9.44 31.02
N LYS A 55 -5.22 -8.86 32.12
CA LYS A 55 -5.21 -9.58 33.40
C LYS A 55 -6.59 -9.55 34.04
N VAL A 56 -7.45 -10.49 33.65
CA VAL A 56 -8.65 -10.81 34.43
C VAL A 56 -8.24 -11.85 35.51
N GLU A 57 -8.33 -11.45 36.76
CA GLU A 57 -8.20 -12.39 37.86
C GLU A 57 -9.30 -13.47 37.76
N LYS A 58 -8.89 -14.72 37.59
CA LYS A 58 -9.81 -15.86 37.65
C LYS A 58 -10.17 -16.11 39.11
N ILE A 59 -11.46 -16.03 39.40
CA ILE A 59 -11.99 -16.40 40.71
C ILE A 59 -12.07 -17.92 40.77
N ASP A 60 -11.69 -18.53 41.91
CA ASP A 60 -11.71 -19.99 42.13
C ASP A 60 -13.12 -20.54 41.90
N GLU A 61 -13.23 -21.61 41.11
CA GLU A 61 -14.51 -22.19 40.63
C GLU A 61 -15.40 -22.82 41.71
N ASP A 62 -14.87 -23.11 42.89
CA ASP A 62 -15.57 -23.91 43.91
C ASP A 62 -16.65 -23.18 44.73
N GLN A 63 -16.87 -21.88 44.51
CA GLN A 63 -17.90 -21.09 45.24
C GLN A 63 -18.82 -20.28 44.32
N ILE A 64 -18.93 -20.60 43.02
CA ILE A 64 -19.64 -19.73 42.07
C ILE A 64 -21.10 -20.15 41.94
N LEU A 65 -22.00 -19.28 42.34
CA LEU A 65 -23.44 -19.38 42.06
C LEU A 65 -23.67 -19.49 40.53
N LYS A 66 -24.24 -20.59 40.07
CA LYS A 66 -24.63 -20.73 38.66
C LYS A 66 -26.04 -20.14 38.48
N ILE A 67 -26.25 -19.45 37.38
CA ILE A 67 -27.50 -18.79 37.02
C ILE A 67 -28.01 -19.38 35.72
N LEU A 68 -29.29 -19.74 35.68
CA LEU A 68 -29.96 -20.11 34.43
C LEU A 68 -30.19 -18.85 33.61
N VAL A 69 -29.41 -18.67 32.54
CA VAL A 69 -29.51 -17.53 31.66
C VAL A 69 -30.64 -17.71 30.67
N LYS A 70 -31.67 -16.87 30.73
CA LYS A 70 -32.80 -16.82 29.78
C LYS A 70 -32.63 -15.79 28.67
N GLY A 71 -31.75 -14.81 28.85
CA GLY A 71 -31.47 -13.80 27.84
C GLY A 71 -30.41 -12.83 28.28
N PHE A 72 -30.03 -11.98 27.34
CA PHE A 72 -29.08 -10.89 27.54
C PHE A 72 -29.75 -9.56 27.17
N ASP A 73 -29.47 -8.54 27.98
CA ASP A 73 -29.84 -7.15 27.77
C ASP A 73 -28.57 -6.35 27.54
N PHE A 74 -28.48 -5.62 26.42
CA PHE A 74 -27.30 -4.84 26.06
C PHE A 74 -27.56 -3.35 26.29
N ASP A 75 -26.55 -2.66 26.83
CA ASP A 75 -26.62 -1.24 27.16
C ASP A 75 -25.35 -0.56 26.67
N GLY A 76 -25.49 0.53 25.89
CA GLY A 76 -24.40 1.31 25.34
C GLY A 76 -23.97 0.92 23.92
N ASN A 77 -24.69 0.01 23.28
CA ASN A 77 -24.47 -0.37 21.87
C ASN A 77 -25.16 0.62 20.92
N ILE A 78 -24.36 1.45 20.24
CA ILE A 78 -24.83 2.43 19.26
C ILE A 78 -24.71 1.87 17.84
N LYS A 79 -23.62 1.15 17.56
CA LYS A 79 -23.28 0.66 16.21
C LYS A 79 -24.11 -0.54 15.77
N TYR A 80 -24.40 -1.46 16.66
CA TYR A 80 -25.13 -2.70 16.37
C TYR A 80 -26.38 -2.81 17.23
N SER A 81 -27.45 -3.34 16.65
CA SER A 81 -28.70 -3.58 17.38
C SER A 81 -28.57 -4.76 18.34
N ASP A 82 -29.46 -4.80 19.33
CA ASP A 82 -29.57 -5.93 20.28
C ASP A 82 -29.76 -7.26 19.56
N GLU A 83 -30.57 -7.29 18.49
CA GLU A 83 -30.83 -8.48 17.69
C GLU A 83 -29.59 -9.03 17.02
N GLU A 84 -28.68 -8.13 16.55
CA GLU A 84 -27.40 -8.55 15.96
C GLU A 84 -26.46 -9.09 17.04
N LEU A 85 -26.41 -8.46 18.20
CA LEU A 85 -25.58 -8.91 19.31
C LEU A 85 -26.05 -10.24 19.90
N LYS A 86 -27.38 -10.41 20.09
CA LYS A 86 -28.00 -11.65 20.59
C LYS A 86 -27.64 -12.87 19.75
N LYS A 87 -27.53 -12.74 18.44
CA LYS A 87 -27.12 -13.85 17.55
C LYS A 87 -25.75 -14.43 17.92
N ASN A 88 -24.82 -13.61 18.41
CA ASN A 88 -23.48 -14.05 18.77
C ASN A 88 -23.44 -14.83 20.09
N VAL A 89 -24.44 -14.67 20.95
CA VAL A 89 -24.51 -15.28 22.28
C VAL A 89 -25.68 -16.25 22.44
N GLU A 90 -26.39 -16.56 21.37
CA GLU A 90 -27.58 -17.45 21.36
C GLU A 90 -27.30 -18.81 22.00
N LYS A 91 -26.09 -19.35 21.77
CA LYS A 91 -25.67 -20.64 22.33
C LYS A 91 -25.57 -20.67 23.86
N ALA A 92 -25.57 -19.51 24.51
CA ALA A 92 -25.52 -19.37 25.98
C ALA A 92 -26.89 -19.30 26.63
N ILE A 93 -27.96 -19.12 25.84
CA ILE A 93 -29.36 -19.05 26.34
C ILE A 93 -29.82 -20.44 26.79
N ASN A 94 -30.61 -20.49 27.87
CA ASN A 94 -31.09 -21.70 28.56
C ASN A 94 -29.98 -22.60 29.13
N LYS A 95 -28.82 -22.01 29.45
CA LYS A 95 -27.72 -22.72 30.15
C LYS A 95 -27.51 -22.15 31.54
N GLU A 96 -27.06 -22.99 32.44
CA GLU A 96 -26.57 -22.58 33.76
C GLU A 96 -25.12 -22.12 33.61
N LEU A 97 -24.86 -20.81 33.78
CA LEU A 97 -23.56 -20.21 33.63
C LEU A 97 -23.07 -19.65 34.99
N GLY A 98 -21.80 -19.89 35.29
CA GLY A 98 -21.09 -19.23 36.37
C GLY A 98 -20.47 -17.89 35.89
N TYR A 99 -19.92 -17.13 36.85
CA TYR A 99 -19.35 -15.81 36.61
C TYR A 99 -18.27 -15.83 35.50
N ASN A 100 -17.32 -16.76 35.53
CA ASN A 100 -16.28 -16.86 34.52
C ASN A 100 -16.84 -17.10 33.10
N GLN A 101 -17.91 -17.90 33.00
CA GLN A 101 -18.57 -18.16 31.73
C GLN A 101 -19.33 -16.93 31.21
N LEU A 102 -19.90 -16.13 32.12
CA LEU A 102 -20.49 -14.83 31.74
C LEU A 102 -19.43 -13.82 31.26
N LEU A 103 -18.22 -13.82 31.86
CA LEU A 103 -17.09 -13.04 31.36
C LEU A 103 -16.66 -13.48 29.96
N GLU A 104 -16.69 -14.76 29.65
CA GLU A 104 -16.42 -15.22 28.27
C GLU A 104 -17.48 -14.72 27.28
N ILE A 105 -18.75 -14.58 27.69
CA ILE A 105 -19.80 -14.00 26.86
C ILE A 105 -19.47 -12.52 26.53
N THR A 106 -18.99 -11.74 27.51
CA THR A 106 -18.57 -10.36 27.21
C THR A 106 -17.40 -10.33 26.21
N ARG A 107 -16.45 -11.26 26.31
CA ARG A 107 -15.36 -11.37 25.33
C ARG A 107 -15.87 -11.70 23.92
N VAL A 108 -16.89 -12.56 23.79
CA VAL A 108 -17.52 -12.85 22.49
C VAL A 108 -18.06 -11.57 21.85
N ILE A 109 -18.74 -10.71 22.62
CA ILE A 109 -19.24 -9.43 22.15
C ILE A 109 -18.08 -8.49 21.77
N THR A 110 -17.07 -8.32 22.61
CA THR A 110 -15.88 -7.53 22.31
C THR A 110 -15.19 -8.00 21.02
N ASN A 111 -15.02 -9.32 20.85
CA ASN A 111 -14.42 -9.89 19.64
C ASN A 111 -15.30 -9.73 18.40
N PHE A 112 -16.63 -9.72 18.56
CA PHE A 112 -17.53 -9.40 17.45
C PHE A 112 -17.27 -8.00 16.91
N TYR A 113 -17.18 -6.97 17.79
CA TYR A 113 -16.84 -5.60 17.38
C TYR A 113 -15.47 -5.54 16.70
N ARG A 114 -14.44 -6.19 17.29
CA ARG A 114 -13.09 -6.27 16.71
C ARG A 114 -13.09 -6.88 15.30
N SER A 115 -13.84 -7.98 15.13
CA SER A 115 -13.94 -8.66 13.82
C SER A 115 -14.55 -7.78 12.72
N LYS A 116 -15.23 -6.70 13.11
CA LYS A 116 -15.84 -5.71 12.23
C LYS A 116 -15.02 -4.42 12.14
N GLY A 117 -13.83 -4.40 12.75
CA GLY A 117 -12.93 -3.26 12.74
C GLY A 117 -13.29 -2.15 13.73
N TYR A 118 -14.21 -2.37 14.67
CA TYR A 118 -14.61 -1.37 15.66
C TYR A 118 -13.94 -1.60 17.01
N LEU A 119 -13.57 -0.52 17.66
CA LEU A 119 -13.06 -0.54 19.03
C LEU A 119 -14.22 -0.43 20.01
N ALA A 120 -14.45 -1.51 20.76
CA ALA A 120 -15.43 -1.54 21.83
C ALA A 120 -14.97 -2.51 22.92
N THR A 121 -15.41 -2.27 24.13
CA THR A 121 -15.19 -3.15 25.27
C THR A 121 -16.53 -3.46 25.92
N SER A 122 -16.81 -4.75 26.17
CA SER A 122 -18.00 -5.14 26.88
C SER A 122 -17.64 -5.76 28.25
N TYR A 123 -18.47 -5.48 29.24
CA TYR A 123 -18.25 -5.91 30.63
C TYR A 123 -19.56 -6.18 31.34
N LEU A 124 -19.49 -6.95 32.45
CA LEU A 124 -20.60 -7.21 33.34
C LEU A 124 -20.63 -6.10 34.40
N PRO A 125 -21.66 -5.26 34.46
CA PRO A 125 -21.82 -4.33 35.58
C PRO A 125 -22.24 -5.09 36.83
N PRO A 126 -22.01 -4.54 38.06
CA PRO A 126 -22.66 -5.02 39.26
C PRO A 126 -24.19 -5.02 39.05
N GLN A 127 -24.83 -6.16 39.25
CA GLN A 127 -26.27 -6.34 38.99
C GLN A 127 -26.86 -7.48 39.78
N ASP A 128 -28.14 -7.34 40.14
CA ASP A 128 -28.98 -8.42 40.59
C ASP A 128 -29.65 -9.04 39.35
N ILE A 129 -29.45 -10.33 39.12
CA ILE A 129 -30.00 -11.00 37.95
C ILE A 129 -31.40 -11.49 38.25
N GLU A 130 -32.40 -10.74 37.75
CA GLU A 130 -33.78 -11.09 37.85
C GLU A 130 -34.28 -11.85 36.60
N ASN A 131 -35.08 -12.87 36.80
CA ASN A 131 -35.68 -13.68 35.72
C ASN A 131 -34.69 -14.30 34.74
N GLY A 132 -33.39 -14.42 35.10
CA GLY A 132 -32.35 -14.97 34.24
C GLY A 132 -31.90 -14.06 33.10
N ILE A 133 -32.21 -12.77 33.14
CA ILE A 133 -31.74 -11.78 32.16
C ILE A 133 -30.44 -11.16 32.67
N VAL A 134 -29.35 -11.32 31.91
CA VAL A 134 -28.04 -10.78 32.25
C VAL A 134 -27.78 -9.49 31.46
N LYS A 135 -27.51 -8.41 32.17
CA LYS A 135 -27.16 -7.12 31.56
C LYS A 135 -25.66 -7.10 31.21
N ILE A 136 -25.36 -6.73 29.98
CA ILE A 136 -23.98 -6.51 29.48
C ILE A 136 -23.86 -5.06 29.06
N LYS A 137 -22.91 -4.33 29.65
CA LYS A 137 -22.58 -2.99 29.22
C LYS A 137 -21.50 -3.01 28.13
N ILE A 138 -21.68 -2.14 27.13
CA ILE A 138 -20.78 -1.97 26.02
C ILE A 138 -20.30 -0.53 25.99
N ALA A 139 -18.99 -0.34 26.02
CA ALA A 139 -18.35 0.95 25.84
C ALA A 139 -17.75 0.95 24.42
N GLU A 140 -18.45 1.62 23.51
CA GLU A 140 -17.96 1.84 22.14
C GLU A 140 -17.05 3.08 22.13
N ALA A 141 -15.90 2.99 21.45
CA ALA A 141 -14.99 4.10 21.29
C ALA A 141 -15.54 5.08 20.24
N MET A 142 -15.96 6.24 20.66
CA MET A 142 -16.40 7.32 19.78
C MET A 142 -15.21 8.13 19.28
N LEU A 143 -15.22 8.53 18.00
CA LEU A 143 -14.18 9.40 17.47
C LEU A 143 -14.24 10.77 18.16
N GLY A 144 -13.18 11.11 18.90
CA GLY A 144 -12.95 12.42 19.47
C GLY A 144 -12.20 13.36 18.51
N ALA A 145 -11.19 14.06 19.05
CA ALA A 145 -10.38 15.01 18.29
C ALA A 145 -9.26 14.32 17.50
N ILE A 146 -8.88 14.92 16.36
CA ILE A 146 -7.59 14.64 15.71
C ILE A 146 -6.58 15.65 16.23
N ILE A 147 -5.57 15.17 16.93
CA ILE A 147 -4.53 15.97 17.55
C ILE A 147 -3.24 15.80 16.76
N PHE A 148 -2.69 16.89 16.24
CA PHE A 148 -1.40 16.87 15.57
C PHE A 148 -0.28 17.18 16.55
N GLU A 149 0.66 16.25 16.69
CA GLU A 149 1.91 16.44 17.41
C GLU A 149 2.99 16.85 16.42
N ILE A 150 3.25 18.14 16.32
CA ILE A 150 4.17 18.74 15.36
C ILE A 150 4.86 19.90 16.05
N ASP A 151 6.17 20.03 15.85
CA ASP A 151 6.89 21.23 16.23
C ASP A 151 6.36 22.45 15.46
N GLU A 152 6.14 23.57 16.13
CA GLU A 152 5.54 24.76 15.52
C GLU A 152 6.34 25.30 14.34
N GLU A 153 7.65 25.07 14.33
CA GLU A 153 8.58 25.50 13.26
C GLU A 153 8.67 24.49 12.10
N GLN A 154 8.12 23.30 12.26
CA GLN A 154 8.22 22.25 11.23
C GLN A 154 7.26 22.51 10.06
N LYS A 155 7.82 22.85 8.91
CA LYS A 155 7.07 22.91 7.65
C LYS A 155 6.89 21.48 7.12
N LEU A 156 5.64 21.04 7.00
CA LEU A 156 5.32 19.73 6.43
C LEU A 156 5.35 19.76 4.89
N ASN A 157 5.77 18.64 4.29
CA ASN A 157 5.74 18.42 2.84
C ASN A 157 4.33 18.22 2.30
N LEU A 158 3.37 17.92 3.19
CA LEU A 158 1.95 17.83 2.88
C LEU A 158 1.16 18.69 3.87
N PRO A 159 0.20 19.54 3.43
CA PRO A 159 -0.57 20.39 4.33
C PRO A 159 -1.30 19.60 5.42
N LYS A 160 -1.37 20.13 6.66
CA LYS A 160 -2.07 19.49 7.81
C LYS A 160 -3.50 19.11 7.47
N GLU A 161 -4.23 19.95 6.77
CA GLU A 161 -5.62 19.69 6.40
C GLU A 161 -5.73 18.54 5.41
N GLU A 162 -4.79 18.41 4.49
CA GLU A 162 -4.74 17.27 3.57
C GLU A 162 -4.46 15.95 4.33
N ILE A 163 -3.55 15.97 5.30
CA ILE A 163 -3.30 14.83 6.20
C ILE A 163 -4.56 14.47 6.98
N ARG A 164 -5.25 15.47 7.55
CA ARG A 164 -6.49 15.29 8.30
C ARG A 164 -7.58 14.63 7.43
N VAL A 165 -7.82 15.16 6.23
CA VAL A 165 -8.84 14.63 5.31
C VAL A 165 -8.54 13.18 4.92
N ARG A 166 -7.26 12.84 4.69
CA ARG A 166 -6.83 11.48 4.36
C ARG A 166 -7.05 10.51 5.53
N ILE A 167 -6.68 10.91 6.74
CA ILE A 167 -6.86 10.08 7.95
C ILE A 167 -8.33 9.85 8.25
N LEU A 168 -9.18 10.86 8.07
CA LEU A 168 -10.62 10.77 8.31
C LEU A 168 -11.44 10.18 7.15
N HIS A 169 -10.79 9.81 6.05
CA HIS A 169 -11.51 9.30 4.89
C HIS A 169 -12.36 8.07 5.24
N LYS A 170 -13.66 8.12 4.99
CA LYS A 170 -14.66 7.07 5.33
C LYS A 170 -14.78 6.75 6.83
N ILE A 171 -14.32 7.62 7.71
CA ILE A 171 -14.59 7.53 9.14
C ILE A 171 -15.72 8.51 9.45
N GLU A 172 -16.78 8.03 10.10
CA GLU A 172 -17.93 8.84 10.48
C GLU A 172 -17.53 9.83 11.58
N LYS A 173 -17.81 11.10 11.35
CA LYS A 173 -17.64 12.11 12.38
C LYS A 173 -18.67 11.88 13.47
N ASP A 174 -18.27 11.99 14.74
CA ASP A 174 -19.10 11.71 15.90
C ASP A 174 -19.70 10.29 15.92
N GLY A 175 -19.11 9.37 15.16
CA GLY A 175 -19.47 7.96 15.08
C GLY A 175 -18.53 7.05 15.86
N VAL A 176 -18.88 5.77 15.95
CA VAL A 176 -18.00 4.76 16.54
C VAL A 176 -16.75 4.57 15.70
N LEU A 177 -15.57 4.65 16.31
CA LEU A 177 -14.29 4.61 15.63
C LEU A 177 -14.03 3.24 14.99
N ASN A 178 -13.87 3.23 13.67
CA ASN A 178 -13.42 2.06 12.93
C ASN A 178 -11.90 2.09 12.82
N ILE A 179 -11.23 1.24 13.59
CA ILE A 179 -9.75 1.19 13.64
C ILE A 179 -9.13 0.57 12.39
N ASP A 180 -9.82 -0.39 11.74
CA ASP A 180 -9.32 -0.98 10.50
C ASP A 180 -9.31 0.06 9.36
N GLN A 181 -10.35 0.92 9.31
CA GLN A 181 -10.39 2.02 8.35
C GLN A 181 -9.35 3.08 8.67
N LEU A 182 -9.15 3.42 9.95
CA LEU A 182 -8.10 4.35 10.39
C LEU A 182 -6.71 3.84 9.99
N ASP A 183 -6.41 2.58 10.30
CA ASP A 183 -5.14 1.95 9.96
C ASP A 183 -4.90 1.91 8.44
N LYS A 184 -5.94 1.57 7.66
CA LYS A 184 -5.89 1.64 6.20
C LYS A 184 -5.60 3.05 5.70
N ASN A 185 -6.20 4.07 6.31
CA ASN A 185 -6.00 5.46 5.93
C ASN A 185 -4.57 5.94 6.25
N VAL A 186 -4.03 5.54 7.41
CA VAL A 186 -2.63 5.83 7.79
C VAL A 186 -1.66 5.12 6.84
N ARG A 187 -1.89 3.84 6.52
CA ARG A 187 -1.08 3.14 5.52
C ARG A 187 -1.11 3.82 4.14
N ASN A 188 -2.28 4.27 3.70
CA ASN A 188 -2.39 5.00 2.44
C ASN A 188 -1.69 6.36 2.47
N LEU A 189 -1.72 7.05 3.60
CA LEU A 189 -0.95 8.28 3.80
C LEU A 189 0.55 8.01 3.72
N ASN A 190 1.03 6.93 4.33
CA ASN A 190 2.46 6.55 4.35
C ASN A 190 3.00 6.05 3.00
N LYS A 191 2.15 5.85 2.00
CA LYS A 191 2.56 5.61 0.60
C LYS A 191 2.85 6.91 -0.16
N ILE A 192 2.46 8.04 0.39
CA ILE A 192 2.65 9.34 -0.25
C ILE A 192 4.11 9.75 -0.10
N PRO A 193 4.79 10.10 -1.21
CA PRO A 193 6.15 10.59 -1.15
C PRO A 193 6.31 11.83 -0.26
N GLY A 194 7.42 11.87 0.45
CA GLY A 194 7.81 13.03 1.24
C GLY A 194 7.22 13.09 2.64
N ILE A 195 6.33 12.14 3.05
CA ILE A 195 5.73 12.13 4.37
C ILE A 195 5.52 10.73 4.93
N ASN A 196 5.71 10.59 6.22
CA ASN A 196 5.24 9.47 7.03
C ASN A 196 4.38 9.99 8.17
N ALA A 197 3.48 9.18 8.68
CA ALA A 197 2.67 9.52 9.85
C ALA A 197 2.50 8.30 10.76
N ILE A 198 2.57 8.56 12.05
CA ILE A 198 2.22 7.61 13.10
C ILE A 198 0.90 8.08 13.69
N ALA A 199 -0.06 7.18 13.84
CA ALA A 199 -1.30 7.45 14.54
C ALA A 199 -1.35 6.63 15.83
N GLN A 200 -1.71 7.30 16.94
CA GLN A 200 -1.89 6.70 18.26
C GLN A 200 -3.28 7.02 18.75
N LEU A 201 -3.85 6.11 19.53
CA LEU A 201 -5.14 6.32 20.18
C LEU A 201 -4.90 6.80 21.61
N GLU A 202 -5.58 7.86 22.00
CA GLU A 202 -5.53 8.44 23.36
C GLU A 202 -6.96 8.59 23.87
N GLU A 203 -7.11 8.56 25.20
CA GLU A 203 -8.39 8.83 25.84
C GLU A 203 -8.87 10.26 25.52
N GLY A 204 -10.14 10.40 25.16
CA GLY A 204 -10.77 11.68 24.89
C GLY A 204 -11.18 12.42 26.18
N LYS A 205 -11.79 13.58 26.00
CA LYS A 205 -12.25 14.41 27.14
C LYS A 205 -13.50 13.85 27.81
N ASN A 206 -14.37 13.21 27.04
CA ASN A 206 -15.59 12.63 27.55
C ASN A 206 -15.45 11.12 27.63
N PHE A 207 -16.24 10.51 28.53
CA PHE A 207 -16.28 9.06 28.66
C PHE A 207 -16.67 8.39 27.30
N GLY A 208 -15.87 7.40 26.88
CA GLY A 208 -16.08 6.71 25.61
C GLY A 208 -15.50 7.42 24.38
N GLU A 209 -14.99 8.65 24.52
CA GLU A 209 -14.27 9.30 23.40
C GLU A 209 -12.84 8.78 23.29
N THR A 210 -12.39 8.63 22.03
CA THR A 210 -11.02 8.27 21.69
C THR A 210 -10.47 9.29 20.71
N ASN A 211 -9.43 9.99 21.11
CA ASN A 211 -8.68 10.91 20.26
C ASN A 211 -7.70 10.14 19.38
N VAL A 212 -7.48 10.64 18.18
CA VAL A 212 -6.42 10.15 17.29
C VAL A 212 -5.29 11.17 17.28
N LYS A 213 -4.19 10.85 17.93
CA LYS A 213 -2.96 11.64 17.92
C LYS A 213 -2.16 11.26 16.68
N VAL A 214 -1.81 12.23 15.88
CA VAL A 214 -1.08 12.06 14.62
C VAL A 214 0.23 12.79 14.69
N THR A 215 1.33 12.06 14.52
CA THR A 215 2.69 12.60 14.45
C THR A 215 3.20 12.45 13.02
N PRO A 216 3.05 13.47 12.14
CA PRO A 216 3.59 13.44 10.80
C PRO A 216 5.09 13.76 10.83
N ILE A 217 5.85 13.00 10.03
CA ILE A 217 7.29 13.10 9.90
C ILE A 217 7.61 13.32 8.44
N ASN A 218 8.33 14.40 8.09
CA ASN A 218 8.86 14.56 6.75
C ASN A 218 9.94 13.50 6.48
N THR A 219 9.88 12.89 5.32
CA THR A 219 11.00 12.11 4.78
C THR A 219 11.94 13.02 3.99
N GLU A 220 13.07 12.48 3.56
CA GLU A 220 14.01 13.21 2.70
C GLU A 220 13.28 13.67 1.43
N THR A 221 13.48 14.96 1.11
CA THR A 221 12.83 15.58 -0.06
C THR A 221 13.69 15.50 -1.32
N ILE A 222 15.00 15.37 -1.16
CA ILE A 222 15.95 15.23 -2.27
C ILE A 222 16.91 14.11 -1.91
N PHE A 223 16.91 13.06 -2.69
CA PHE A 223 17.81 11.92 -2.51
C PHE A 223 18.07 11.25 -3.86
N GLY A 224 19.17 10.53 -3.92
CA GLY A 224 19.55 9.85 -5.15
C GLY A 224 20.61 8.81 -4.93
N ASN A 225 20.88 8.05 -5.97
CA ASN A 225 21.91 7.04 -5.96
C ASN A 225 22.61 6.97 -7.32
N THR A 226 23.86 6.55 -7.31
CA THR A 226 24.62 6.16 -8.48
C THR A 226 25.01 4.70 -8.33
N LEU A 227 24.68 3.89 -9.33
CA LEU A 227 25.09 2.49 -9.43
C LEU A 227 26.07 2.36 -10.60
N VAL A 228 27.19 1.69 -10.36
CA VAL A 228 28.17 1.33 -11.39
C VAL A 228 28.21 -0.19 -11.45
N ASP A 229 27.95 -0.76 -12.60
CA ASP A 229 27.98 -2.20 -12.81
C ASP A 229 28.49 -2.56 -14.21
N ASN A 230 28.74 -3.84 -14.46
CA ASN A 230 29.16 -4.38 -15.73
C ASN A 230 28.13 -5.38 -16.33
N ASN A 231 26.84 -5.15 -16.03
CA ASN A 231 25.74 -6.01 -16.50
C ASN A 231 25.20 -5.61 -17.87
N GLY A 232 25.90 -4.76 -18.60
CA GLY A 232 25.56 -4.39 -19.96
C GLY A 232 25.80 -5.53 -20.97
N SER A 233 25.43 -5.28 -22.21
CA SER A 233 25.65 -6.25 -23.31
C SER A 233 26.92 -5.94 -24.09
N ARG A 234 27.46 -6.95 -24.81
CA ARG A 234 28.60 -6.77 -25.68
C ARG A 234 28.34 -5.77 -26.82
N SER A 235 27.11 -5.65 -27.25
CA SER A 235 26.73 -4.81 -28.39
C SER A 235 26.38 -3.37 -28.01
N SER A 236 26.01 -3.11 -26.75
CA SER A 236 25.60 -1.78 -26.26
C SER A 236 26.49 -1.23 -25.13
N GLY A 237 27.59 -1.94 -24.81
CA GLY A 237 28.54 -1.61 -23.76
C GLY A 237 28.31 -2.42 -22.48
N TYR A 238 29.40 -2.98 -21.95
CA TYR A 238 29.37 -3.78 -20.71
C TYR A 238 29.22 -2.94 -19.46
N ASN A 239 29.92 -1.81 -19.41
CA ASN A 239 29.96 -0.96 -18.23
C ASN A 239 28.78 -0.02 -18.24
N LYS A 240 28.04 0.02 -17.11
CA LYS A 240 26.87 0.87 -16.93
C LYS A 240 27.01 1.77 -15.73
N ILE A 241 26.61 3.01 -15.89
CA ILE A 241 26.44 3.97 -14.80
C ILE A 241 24.97 4.38 -14.79
N THR A 242 24.27 4.03 -13.72
CA THR A 242 22.87 4.42 -13.50
C THR A 242 22.82 5.48 -12.42
N ASN A 243 22.31 6.66 -12.77
CA ASN A 243 22.05 7.74 -11.84
C ASN A 243 20.53 7.91 -11.65
N THR A 244 20.09 8.00 -10.41
CA THR A 244 18.71 8.30 -10.06
C THR A 244 18.69 9.46 -9.08
N LEU A 245 17.84 10.46 -9.33
CA LEU A 245 17.63 11.62 -8.48
C LEU A 245 16.14 11.81 -8.26
N ASN A 246 15.72 11.86 -7.00
CA ASN A 246 14.33 11.97 -6.59
C ASN A 246 14.09 13.31 -5.89
N PHE A 247 12.93 13.89 -6.16
CA PHE A 247 12.40 15.07 -5.49
C PHE A 247 11.00 14.77 -4.99
N ASP A 248 10.81 14.75 -3.68
CA ASP A 248 9.52 14.49 -3.05
C ASP A 248 8.86 15.81 -2.61
N GLY A 249 7.55 15.95 -2.84
CA GLY A 249 6.75 17.06 -2.36
C GLY A 249 7.05 18.41 -3.01
N LEU A 250 7.55 18.44 -4.24
CA LEU A 250 7.84 19.71 -4.95
C LEU A 250 6.63 20.62 -5.06
N PHE A 251 5.45 20.06 -5.27
CA PHE A 251 4.18 20.76 -5.45
C PHE A 251 3.29 20.74 -4.23
N ASN A 252 3.74 20.15 -3.10
CA ASN A 252 3.01 20.03 -1.82
C ASN A 252 1.68 19.27 -1.88
N PHE A 253 1.53 18.33 -2.80
CA PHE A 253 0.36 17.46 -2.88
C PHE A 253 0.71 15.95 -2.76
N GLY A 254 1.94 15.64 -2.34
CA GLY A 254 2.43 14.28 -2.18
C GLY A 254 2.96 13.69 -3.48
N ASP A 255 3.60 14.50 -4.28
CA ASP A 255 4.21 14.17 -5.56
C ASP A 255 5.66 13.73 -5.40
N ARG A 256 6.13 12.88 -6.32
CA ARG A 256 7.54 12.57 -6.53
C ARG A 256 7.90 12.86 -7.98
N LEU A 257 9.02 13.54 -8.19
CA LEU A 257 9.66 13.66 -9.49
C LEU A 257 10.98 12.91 -9.47
N THR A 258 11.15 11.97 -10.39
CA THR A 258 12.36 11.15 -10.52
C THR A 258 13.02 11.42 -11.86
N PHE A 259 14.32 11.71 -11.84
CA PHE A 259 15.19 11.72 -13.01
C PHE A 259 16.05 10.45 -12.97
N THR A 260 16.05 9.71 -14.08
CA THR A 260 16.91 8.55 -14.26
C THR A 260 17.77 8.74 -15.50
N ASN A 261 19.05 8.48 -15.36
CA ASN A 261 19.99 8.46 -16.47
C ASN A 261 20.79 7.18 -16.40
N VAL A 262 20.88 6.46 -17.52
CA VAL A 262 21.76 5.29 -17.67
C VAL A 262 22.70 5.55 -18.82
N LEU A 263 23.98 5.48 -18.56
CA LEU A 263 25.05 5.53 -19.54
C LEU A 263 25.67 4.16 -19.62
N SER A 264 25.77 3.59 -20.82
CA SER A 264 26.52 2.35 -21.02
C SER A 264 27.52 2.53 -22.15
N GLY A 265 28.68 1.91 -22.02
CA GLY A 265 29.74 1.96 -23.00
C GLY A 265 30.91 1.05 -22.62
N ASP A 266 31.78 0.78 -23.57
CA ASP A 266 33.04 0.10 -23.33
C ASP A 266 34.16 1.07 -23.66
N HIS A 267 34.98 1.42 -22.64
CA HIS A 267 36.06 2.38 -22.78
C HIS A 267 37.35 1.74 -23.33
N HIS A 268 37.22 0.87 -24.30
CA HIS A 268 38.41 0.40 -25.03
C HIS A 268 38.74 1.35 -26.21
N ILE A 269 39.94 1.79 -26.20
CA ILE A 269 40.66 2.92 -26.81
C ILE A 269 40.70 2.90 -28.37
N GLU A 270 39.86 2.18 -29.09
CA GLU A 270 39.85 2.17 -30.53
C GLU A 270 38.46 2.53 -31.10
N ASP A 271 38.47 3.52 -31.91
CA ASP A 271 37.50 4.30 -32.71
C ASP A 271 36.04 3.83 -32.97
N ASN A 272 35.53 2.77 -32.39
CA ASN A 272 34.16 2.30 -32.55
C ASN A 272 33.51 2.11 -31.19
N HIS A 273 32.98 3.18 -30.61
CA HIS A 273 32.35 3.17 -29.30
C HIS A 273 30.91 2.67 -29.39
N GLU A 274 30.65 1.57 -28.70
CA GLU A 274 29.33 1.14 -28.32
C GLU A 274 28.84 2.12 -27.25
N GLU A 275 27.70 2.71 -27.48
CA GLU A 275 27.09 3.63 -26.51
C GLU A 275 25.59 3.39 -26.44
N SER A 276 25.07 3.33 -25.24
CA SER A 276 23.64 3.42 -25.02
C SER A 276 23.36 4.41 -23.91
N ASN A 277 22.55 5.40 -24.23
CA ASN A 277 22.16 6.45 -23.31
C ASN A 277 20.65 6.39 -23.10
N TYR A 278 20.24 6.25 -21.84
CA TYR A 278 18.85 6.26 -21.44
C TYR A 278 18.59 7.42 -20.49
N TYR A 279 17.51 8.12 -20.74
CA TYR A 279 17.02 9.22 -19.90
C TYR A 279 15.53 9.01 -19.63
N ALA A 280 15.10 9.21 -18.39
CA ALA A 280 13.70 9.19 -18.03
C ALA A 280 13.37 10.26 -17.01
N ILE A 281 12.18 10.82 -17.15
CA ILE A 281 11.52 11.64 -16.16
C ILE A 281 10.24 10.91 -15.77
N THR A 282 10.07 10.65 -14.47
CA THR A 282 8.88 10.02 -13.92
C THR A 282 8.26 10.95 -12.89
N SER A 283 6.98 11.23 -13.02
CA SER A 283 6.20 11.95 -12.02
C SER A 283 5.17 11.01 -11.43
N GLU A 284 5.16 10.88 -10.11
CA GLU A 284 4.19 10.08 -9.36
C GLU A 284 3.41 10.98 -8.42
N PHE A 285 2.09 10.79 -8.36
CA PHE A 285 1.22 11.56 -7.49
C PHE A 285 -0.03 10.76 -7.07
N PRO A 286 -0.52 10.98 -5.83
CA PRO A 286 -1.71 10.32 -5.34
C PRO A 286 -2.98 10.86 -5.99
N ILE A 287 -3.93 9.97 -6.30
CA ILE A 287 -5.27 10.33 -6.77
C ILE A 287 -6.30 9.93 -5.72
N GLY A 288 -7.04 10.91 -5.21
CA GLY A 288 -8.03 10.69 -4.16
C GLY A 288 -7.41 10.19 -2.85
N TYR A 289 -8.17 9.41 -2.09
CA TYR A 289 -7.80 9.01 -0.72
C TYR A 289 -7.75 7.49 -0.50
N ASN A 290 -7.98 6.70 -1.55
CA ASN A 290 -8.03 5.24 -1.47
C ASN A 290 -6.68 4.56 -1.81
N GLY A 291 -5.57 5.31 -1.80
CA GLY A 291 -4.23 4.79 -2.10
C GLY A 291 -3.95 4.60 -3.60
N MET A 292 -4.76 5.19 -4.49
CA MET A 292 -4.46 5.20 -5.92
C MET A 292 -3.30 6.14 -6.22
N LEU A 293 -2.36 5.67 -7.05
CA LEU A 293 -1.23 6.45 -7.54
C LEU A 293 -1.29 6.53 -9.06
N ALA A 294 -1.07 7.73 -9.59
CA ALA A 294 -0.82 7.95 -11.00
C ALA A 294 0.67 8.16 -11.22
N THR A 295 1.20 7.52 -12.24
CA THR A 295 2.60 7.64 -12.67
C THR A 295 2.62 8.08 -14.12
N LEU A 296 3.19 9.24 -14.38
CA LEU A 296 3.48 9.73 -15.72
C LEU A 296 4.97 9.58 -15.96
N ARG A 297 5.35 8.88 -17.04
CA ARG A 297 6.74 8.67 -17.44
C ARG A 297 6.96 9.12 -18.85
N ALA A 298 8.05 9.83 -19.09
CA ALA A 298 8.60 10.08 -20.39
C ALA A 298 10.05 9.62 -20.42
N SER A 299 10.43 8.82 -21.42
CA SER A 299 11.80 8.32 -21.55
C SER A 299 12.28 8.40 -22.98
N LYS A 300 13.60 8.47 -23.13
CA LYS A 300 14.30 8.37 -24.39
C LYS A 300 15.53 7.51 -24.21
N MET A 301 15.74 6.60 -25.13
CA MET A 301 16.92 5.78 -25.23
C MET A 301 17.57 6.01 -26.60
N GLU A 302 18.84 6.26 -26.62
CA GLU A 302 19.67 6.30 -27.83
C GLU A 302 20.69 5.20 -27.75
N TYR A 303 20.98 4.53 -28.88
CA TYR A 303 21.94 3.46 -28.92
C TYR A 303 22.74 3.49 -30.22
N LYS A 304 23.99 3.02 -30.11
CA LYS A 304 24.88 2.71 -31.19
C LYS A 304 25.50 1.36 -30.90
N LEU A 305 25.31 0.41 -31.79
CA LEU A 305 25.80 -0.95 -31.63
C LEU A 305 27.13 -1.13 -32.34
N SER A 306 28.00 -1.98 -31.75
CA SER A 306 29.23 -2.40 -32.39
C SER A 306 29.27 -3.93 -32.63
N ALA A 307 30.25 -4.63 -32.13
CA ALA A 307 30.42 -6.06 -32.36
C ALA A 307 29.16 -6.87 -31.99
N PRO A 308 28.72 -7.82 -32.83
CA PRO A 308 29.33 -8.30 -34.09
C PRO A 308 28.94 -7.50 -35.36
N PHE A 309 28.42 -6.29 -35.20
CA PHE A 309 27.84 -5.49 -36.29
C PHE A 309 28.83 -4.42 -36.82
N ASP A 310 30.14 -4.62 -36.68
CA ASP A 310 31.16 -3.64 -36.98
C ASP A 310 31.13 -3.09 -38.42
N SER A 311 30.56 -3.82 -39.37
CA SER A 311 30.43 -3.39 -40.75
C SER A 311 29.23 -2.50 -41.04
N THR A 312 28.21 -2.51 -40.17
CA THR A 312 26.93 -1.79 -40.38
C THR A 312 26.67 -0.72 -39.34
N LEU A 313 27.27 -0.82 -38.14
CA LEU A 313 27.15 0.10 -37.03
C LEU A 313 25.68 0.55 -36.81
N PRO A 314 24.76 -0.38 -36.56
CA PRO A 314 23.37 -0.01 -36.38
C PRO A 314 23.20 0.97 -35.22
N SER A 315 22.37 1.96 -35.42
CA SER A 315 22.05 2.96 -34.41
C SER A 315 20.57 3.27 -34.40
N GLY A 316 20.10 3.93 -33.37
CA GLY A 316 18.71 4.32 -33.32
C GLY A 316 18.34 5.00 -32.01
N TYR A 317 17.04 5.28 -31.89
CA TYR A 317 16.49 5.73 -30.63
C TYR A 317 15.09 5.16 -30.43
N SER A 318 14.70 5.05 -29.17
CA SER A 318 13.30 4.86 -28.75
C SER A 318 12.88 6.02 -27.87
N SER A 319 11.62 6.38 -27.94
CA SER A 319 11.00 7.27 -26.96
C SER A 319 9.68 6.66 -26.50
N GLU A 320 9.41 6.79 -25.22
CA GLU A 320 8.21 6.28 -24.58
C GLU A 320 7.55 7.41 -23.78
N THR A 321 6.22 7.46 -23.85
CA THR A 321 5.40 8.23 -22.91
C THR A 321 4.32 7.32 -22.39
N ASN A 322 4.23 7.16 -21.06
CA ASN A 322 3.32 6.22 -20.42
C ASN A 322 2.63 6.90 -19.24
N LEU A 323 1.31 6.69 -19.13
CA LEU A 323 0.49 7.00 -17.96
C LEU A 323 0.02 5.70 -17.34
N THR A 324 0.38 5.44 -16.10
CA THR A 324 -0.05 4.28 -15.34
C THR A 324 -0.86 4.69 -14.11
N LEU A 325 -2.03 4.09 -13.94
CA LEU A 325 -2.86 4.22 -12.76
C LEU A 325 -2.77 2.92 -11.95
N ASN A 326 -2.30 3.00 -10.73
CA ASN A 326 -2.16 1.87 -9.81
C ASN A 326 -3.16 2.00 -8.67
N GLN A 327 -4.08 1.05 -8.53
CA GLN A 327 -5.10 1.02 -7.47
C GLN A 327 -4.95 -0.22 -6.61
N PRO A 328 -4.61 -0.10 -5.32
CA PRO A 328 -4.73 -1.21 -4.38
C PRO A 328 -6.21 -1.52 -4.14
N LEU A 329 -6.60 -2.77 -4.33
CA LEU A 329 -7.97 -3.25 -4.10
C LEU A 329 -8.11 -3.90 -2.74
N ILE A 330 -7.18 -4.79 -2.38
CA ILE A 330 -7.14 -5.48 -1.09
C ILE A 330 -5.70 -5.37 -0.57
N GLU A 331 -5.58 -4.96 0.68
CA GLU A 331 -4.30 -4.87 1.38
C GLU A 331 -4.49 -5.44 2.78
N SER A 332 -3.98 -6.64 2.98
CA SER A 332 -3.95 -7.32 4.28
C SER A 332 -2.57 -7.96 4.50
N PRO A 333 -2.21 -8.35 5.72
CA PRO A 333 -0.94 -9.00 5.99
C PRO A 333 -0.72 -10.26 5.15
N ASP A 334 -1.79 -11.02 4.88
CA ASP A 334 -1.72 -12.31 4.20
C ASP A 334 -2.04 -12.24 2.71
N PHE A 335 -2.67 -11.14 2.23
CA PHE A 335 -3.13 -11.05 0.85
C PHE A 335 -3.15 -9.61 0.35
N ASN A 336 -2.48 -9.38 -0.80
CA ASN A 336 -2.45 -8.09 -1.49
C ASN A 336 -2.94 -8.25 -2.92
N LEU A 337 -3.93 -7.44 -3.30
CA LEU A 337 -4.44 -7.37 -4.66
C LEU A 337 -4.36 -5.92 -5.16
N LYS A 338 -3.63 -5.72 -6.26
CA LYS A 338 -3.52 -4.42 -6.95
C LYS A 338 -4.01 -4.57 -8.38
N THR A 339 -4.56 -3.51 -8.92
CA THR A 339 -4.84 -3.39 -10.36
C THR A 339 -4.06 -2.22 -10.92
N SER A 340 -3.61 -2.37 -12.16
CA SER A 340 -2.89 -1.33 -12.90
C SER A 340 -3.52 -1.17 -14.27
N LEU A 341 -3.68 0.07 -14.69
CA LEU A 341 -4.07 0.45 -16.05
C LEU A 341 -2.96 1.33 -16.61
N SER A 342 -2.37 0.90 -17.73
CA SER A 342 -1.33 1.67 -18.42
C SER A 342 -1.79 2.03 -19.82
N LEU A 343 -1.52 3.27 -20.20
CA LEU A 343 -1.72 3.82 -21.53
C LEU A 343 -0.40 4.46 -21.96
N GLY A 344 0.15 4.04 -23.07
CA GLY A 344 1.44 4.55 -23.52
C GLY A 344 1.56 4.61 -25.02
N ASN A 345 2.50 5.42 -25.48
CA ASN A 345 2.94 5.52 -26.87
C ASN A 345 4.45 5.30 -26.90
N ASN A 346 4.88 4.42 -27.82
CA ASN A 346 6.29 4.12 -28.05
C ASN A 346 6.64 4.40 -29.50
N LYS A 347 7.70 5.17 -29.70
CA LYS A 347 8.27 5.44 -31.01
C LYS A 347 9.66 4.80 -31.11
N TYR A 348 9.90 4.05 -32.18
CA TYR A 348 11.19 3.41 -32.47
C TYR A 348 11.69 3.88 -33.82
N VAL A 349 12.94 4.29 -33.87
CA VAL A 349 13.64 4.66 -35.11
C VAL A 349 14.96 3.93 -35.14
N ASN A 350 15.16 3.11 -36.16
CA ASN A 350 16.36 2.31 -36.33
C ASN A 350 17.02 2.67 -37.68
N ASP A 351 18.34 2.90 -37.64
CA ASP A 351 19.20 3.03 -38.79
C ASP A 351 20.11 1.79 -38.84
N LEU A 352 19.91 0.96 -39.82
CA LEU A 352 20.67 -0.29 -39.98
C LEU A 352 21.99 -0.10 -40.74
N GLY A 353 22.36 1.13 -41.11
CA GLY A 353 23.62 1.44 -41.80
C GLY A 353 23.67 1.00 -43.27
N VAL A 354 22.62 0.39 -43.82
CA VAL A 354 22.54 -0.17 -45.16
C VAL A 354 21.40 0.43 -45.99
N GLY A 355 20.96 1.65 -45.65
CA GLY A 355 19.92 2.37 -46.38
C GLY A 355 18.46 1.95 -46.09
N ASN A 356 18.24 1.08 -45.12
CA ASN A 356 16.91 0.67 -44.65
C ASN A 356 16.64 1.26 -43.25
N ASN A 357 16.05 2.44 -43.20
CA ASN A 357 15.57 3.01 -41.94
C ASN A 357 14.16 2.49 -41.64
N SER A 358 13.91 2.05 -40.44
CA SER A 358 12.56 1.69 -39.99
C SER A 358 12.08 2.70 -38.95
N ASP A 359 10.87 3.22 -39.15
CA ASP A 359 10.16 4.08 -38.20
C ASP A 359 8.86 3.36 -37.80
N LYS A 360 8.61 3.19 -36.51
CA LYS A 360 7.45 2.47 -36.00
C LYS A 360 6.88 3.19 -34.77
N ASP A 361 5.62 3.58 -34.87
CA ASP A 361 4.83 4.06 -33.74
C ASP A 361 3.92 2.93 -33.22
N VAL A 362 3.89 2.72 -31.90
CA VAL A 362 3.06 1.69 -31.21
C VAL A 362 2.29 2.37 -30.09
N TRP A 363 0.99 2.13 -30.08
CA TRP A 363 0.08 2.62 -29.04
C TRP A 363 -0.32 1.50 -28.08
#